data_f36bdb06aab825c8a81fcec378ef74ab
#
_entry.id   f36bdb06aab825c8a81fcec378ef74ab
#
_cell.length_a   1.000
_cell.length_b   1.000
_cell.length_c   1.000
_cell.angle_alpha   90.00
_cell.angle_beta   90.00
_cell.angle_gamma   90.00
#
_symmetry.space_group_name_H-M   'P 1'
#
loop_
_entity.id
_entity.type
_entity.pdbx_description
1 polymer ?
#
loop_
_entity_poly.entity_id
_entity_poly.type
_entity_poly.pdbx_seq_one_letter_code
_entity_poly.pdbx_strand_id
1 'polypeptide(L)'
;LEGTKENGLFLYNYESKEIQEVLPTLDTKNKKVVSFGQGGDVSITSDIEYDKEGIVFNCNILDAPVHLRAFGEFQAMNALPCIYIAKACHLKEDSILNGLKNLEMTKMRTQLIPVKNAYILDDTYKSNPESAKAAIDTLMELSARKHIAILSDMLDLGSEEKQMHYD
;
A
#
# COMPACT_ATOMS: atom_id res chain seq x y z
N LEU A 1 -7.71 20.72 -0.73
CA LEU A 1 -9.03 20.56 -1.41
C LEU A 1 -9.40 21.74 -2.32
N GLU A 2 -8.82 22.92 -2.12
CA GLU A 2 -9.11 24.11 -2.96
C GLU A 2 -8.84 23.88 -4.46
N GLY A 3 -7.82 23.08 -4.80
CA GLY A 3 -7.51 22.71 -6.18
C GLY A 3 -8.41 21.61 -6.79
N THR A 4 -9.29 21.00 -6.01
CA THR A 4 -10.18 19.95 -6.50
C THR A 4 -11.40 20.59 -7.18
N LYS A 5 -11.67 20.19 -8.44
CA LYS A 5 -12.83 20.68 -9.20
C LYS A 5 -14.15 20.35 -8.52
N GLU A 6 -15.22 21.07 -8.87
CA GLU A 6 -16.58 20.68 -8.50
C GLU A 6 -16.87 19.25 -8.97
N ASN A 7 -17.55 18.48 -8.11
CA ASN A 7 -17.79 17.04 -8.28
C ASN A 7 -16.51 16.19 -8.39
N GLY A 8 -15.36 16.77 -8.03
CA GLY A 8 -14.10 16.05 -7.98
C GLY A 8 -14.08 15.01 -6.85
N LEU A 9 -13.30 13.95 -7.05
CA LEU A 9 -13.08 12.90 -6.08
C LEU A 9 -11.89 13.23 -5.18
N PHE A 10 -12.08 13.13 -3.87
CA PHE A 10 -11.04 13.17 -2.86
C PHE A 10 -10.98 11.81 -2.15
N LEU A 11 -9.88 11.10 -2.38
CA LEU A 11 -9.59 9.83 -1.71
C LEU A 11 -8.54 10.07 -0.62
N TYR A 12 -8.78 9.55 0.58
CA TYR A 12 -7.84 9.67 1.69
C TYR A 12 -7.70 8.38 2.49
N ASN A 13 -6.52 8.20 3.08
CA ASN A 13 -6.28 7.09 3.99
C ASN A 13 -7.02 7.34 5.31
N TYR A 14 -7.96 6.46 5.66
CA TYR A 14 -8.76 6.54 6.89
C TYR A 14 -7.90 6.41 8.15
N GLU A 15 -6.77 5.74 8.08
CA GLU A 15 -5.88 5.53 9.23
C GLU A 15 -4.98 6.74 9.51
N SER A 16 -4.92 7.74 8.61
CA SER A 16 -4.19 8.99 8.87
C SER A 16 -4.96 9.87 9.84
N LYS A 17 -4.46 9.99 11.06
CA LYS A 17 -5.01 10.85 12.12
C LYS A 17 -4.99 12.32 11.71
N GLU A 18 -3.92 12.76 11.06
CA GLU A 18 -3.74 14.13 10.61
C GLU A 18 -4.81 14.52 9.60
N ILE A 19 -5.15 13.60 8.67
CA ILE A 19 -6.22 13.85 7.70
C ILE A 19 -7.57 13.89 8.41
N GLN A 20 -7.82 12.97 9.32
CA GLN A 20 -9.08 12.92 10.07
C GLN A 20 -9.30 14.18 10.93
N GLU A 21 -8.25 14.74 11.52
CA GLU A 21 -8.33 15.97 12.31
C GLU A 21 -8.63 17.19 11.43
N VAL A 22 -8.04 17.27 10.25
CA VAL A 22 -8.17 18.42 9.35
C VAL A 22 -9.43 18.34 8.50
N LEU A 23 -9.87 17.15 8.09
CA LEU A 23 -10.99 16.96 7.15
C LEU A 23 -12.29 17.68 7.54
N PRO A 24 -12.74 17.68 8.82
CA PRO A 24 -13.94 18.40 9.23
C PRO A 24 -13.86 19.93 9.06
N THR A 25 -12.65 20.47 8.98
CA THR A 25 -12.41 21.93 8.81
C THR A 25 -12.39 22.35 7.33
N LEU A 26 -12.39 21.41 6.42
CA LEU A 26 -12.28 21.65 4.98
C LEU A 26 -13.66 21.79 4.32
N ASP A 27 -13.76 22.66 3.34
CA ASP A 27 -14.95 22.73 2.50
C ASP A 27 -14.98 21.56 1.51
N THR A 28 -15.84 20.60 1.83
CA THR A 28 -16.08 19.39 1.01
C THR A 28 -17.37 19.47 0.19
N LYS A 29 -18.08 20.63 0.20
CA LYS A 29 -19.30 20.81 -0.58
C LYS A 29 -19.04 20.56 -2.06
N ASN A 30 -19.95 19.86 -2.69
CA ASN A 30 -19.84 19.46 -4.11
C ASN A 30 -18.60 18.63 -4.44
N LYS A 31 -18.01 17.91 -3.46
CA LYS A 31 -16.93 16.96 -3.67
C LYS A 31 -17.34 15.57 -3.18
N LYS A 32 -16.91 14.57 -3.89
CA LYS A 32 -17.06 13.17 -3.44
C LYS A 32 -15.87 12.83 -2.56
N VAL A 33 -16.10 12.69 -1.27
CA VAL A 33 -15.08 12.31 -0.29
C VAL A 33 -15.22 10.83 -0.01
N VAL A 34 -14.14 10.07 -0.15
CA VAL A 34 -14.11 8.63 0.05
C VAL A 34 -12.85 8.26 0.81
N SER A 35 -13.00 7.46 1.84
CA SER A 35 -11.90 6.94 2.63
C SER A 35 -11.51 5.53 2.19
N PHE A 36 -10.24 5.18 2.36
CA PHE A 36 -9.76 3.81 2.19
C PHE A 36 -8.89 3.40 3.37
N GLY A 37 -8.85 2.10 3.65
CA GLY A 37 -8.11 1.52 4.75
C GLY A 37 -9.01 0.82 5.75
N GLN A 38 -8.45 0.39 6.88
CA GLN A 38 -9.20 -0.31 7.91
C GLN A 38 -10.28 0.60 8.50
N GLY A 39 -11.54 0.22 8.35
CA GLY A 39 -12.69 1.02 8.79
C GLY A 39 -13.12 2.13 7.82
N GLY A 40 -12.44 2.29 6.69
CA GLY A 40 -12.82 3.22 5.63
C GLY A 40 -13.93 2.68 4.71
N ASP A 41 -14.40 3.55 3.79
CA ASP A 41 -15.43 3.19 2.79
C ASP A 41 -14.96 2.07 1.86
N VAL A 42 -13.67 2.02 1.58
CA VAL A 42 -13.01 0.97 0.80
C VAL A 42 -12.01 0.26 1.71
N SER A 43 -12.26 -1.01 1.99
CA SER A 43 -11.53 -1.76 3.00
C SER A 43 -11.25 -3.20 2.58
N ILE A 44 -10.21 -3.78 3.18
CA ILE A 44 -9.90 -5.21 3.11
C ILE A 44 -10.88 -5.95 4.03
N THR A 45 -11.45 -7.06 3.56
CA THR A 45 -12.49 -7.82 4.28
C THR A 45 -12.10 -9.26 4.61
N SER A 46 -10.86 -9.65 4.33
CA SER A 46 -10.30 -10.96 4.69
C SER A 46 -8.90 -10.79 5.30
N ASP A 47 -8.36 -11.86 5.84
CA ASP A 47 -6.93 -11.96 6.08
C ASP A 47 -6.17 -11.82 4.74
N ILE A 48 -4.93 -11.36 4.79
CA ILE A 48 -4.04 -11.29 3.64
C ILE A 48 -3.23 -12.58 3.59
N GLU A 49 -3.38 -13.31 2.50
CA GLU A 49 -2.66 -14.55 2.26
C GLU A 49 -1.49 -14.32 1.29
N TYR A 50 -0.39 -15.03 1.51
CA TYR A 50 0.78 -14.99 0.63
C TYR A 50 0.78 -16.20 -0.30
N ASP A 51 0.96 -15.97 -1.59
CA ASP A 51 1.23 -17.02 -2.56
C ASP A 51 2.64 -16.85 -3.18
N LYS A 52 2.94 -17.62 -4.23
CA LYS A 52 4.26 -17.59 -4.88
C LYS A 52 4.52 -16.31 -5.68
N GLU A 53 3.50 -15.57 -6.03
CA GLU A 53 3.55 -14.42 -6.93
C GLU A 53 3.23 -13.10 -6.23
N GLY A 54 2.67 -13.15 -5.00
CA GLY A 54 2.31 -11.95 -4.26
C GLY A 54 1.35 -12.22 -3.10
N ILE A 55 0.34 -11.38 -2.97
CA ILE A 55 -0.67 -11.44 -1.93
C ILE A 55 -2.07 -11.60 -2.50
N VAL A 56 -2.93 -12.25 -1.71
CA VAL A 56 -4.36 -12.46 -2.04
C VAL A 56 -5.21 -11.92 -0.90
N PHE A 57 -6.22 -11.13 -1.22
CA PHE A 57 -7.16 -10.57 -0.23
C PHE A 57 -8.53 -10.27 -0.85
N ASN A 58 -9.54 -10.09 -0.01
CA ASN A 58 -10.85 -9.61 -0.42
C ASN A 58 -11.02 -8.11 -0.11
N CYS A 59 -11.75 -7.43 -0.96
CA CYS A 59 -12.08 -6.01 -0.81
C CYS A 59 -13.60 -5.83 -0.88
N ASN A 60 -14.15 -4.99 0.00
CA ASN A 60 -15.61 -4.79 0.13
C ASN A 60 -16.31 -4.24 -1.13
N ILE A 61 -15.58 -3.75 -2.12
CA ILE A 61 -16.15 -3.21 -3.35
C ILE A 61 -15.93 -4.10 -4.59
N LEU A 62 -15.38 -5.31 -4.42
CA LEU A 62 -15.21 -6.31 -5.47
C LEU A 62 -15.89 -7.62 -5.05
N ASP A 63 -16.39 -8.36 -6.02
CA ASP A 63 -17.07 -9.64 -5.80
C ASP A 63 -16.08 -10.82 -5.71
N ALA A 64 -14.93 -10.72 -6.41
CA ALA A 64 -13.91 -11.75 -6.45
C ALA A 64 -12.63 -11.34 -5.68
N PRO A 65 -11.84 -12.32 -5.21
CA PRO A 65 -10.56 -12.07 -4.56
C PRO A 65 -9.58 -11.31 -5.44
N VAL A 66 -8.84 -10.41 -4.84
CA VAL A 66 -7.74 -9.67 -5.47
C VAL A 66 -6.47 -10.50 -5.36
N HIS A 67 -5.89 -10.88 -6.49
CA HIS A 67 -4.52 -11.36 -6.56
C HIS A 67 -3.63 -10.18 -6.95
N LEU A 68 -2.83 -9.71 -6.03
CA LEU A 68 -1.92 -8.58 -6.25
C LEU A 68 -0.49 -9.10 -6.36
N ARG A 69 0.13 -8.87 -7.51
CA ARG A 69 1.52 -9.26 -7.75
C ARG A 69 2.51 -8.32 -7.07
N ALA A 70 2.44 -8.29 -5.75
CA ALA A 70 3.31 -7.50 -4.87
C ALA A 70 3.40 -8.19 -3.51
N PHE A 71 4.46 -7.94 -2.75
CA PHE A 71 4.66 -8.48 -1.41
C PHE A 71 4.53 -7.38 -0.35
N GLY A 72 3.99 -7.75 0.81
CA GLY A 72 3.75 -6.87 1.96
C GLY A 72 2.30 -6.39 2.06
N GLU A 73 1.74 -6.42 3.26
CA GLU A 73 0.35 -6.02 3.54
C GLU A 73 0.06 -4.58 3.14
N PHE A 74 1.05 -3.69 3.29
CA PHE A 74 0.91 -2.29 2.88
C PHE A 74 0.62 -2.13 1.37
N GLN A 75 0.97 -3.11 0.54
CA GLN A 75 0.65 -3.10 -0.90
C GLN A 75 -0.85 -3.34 -1.13
N ALA A 76 -1.50 -4.13 -0.29
CA ALA A 76 -2.95 -4.27 -0.33
C ALA A 76 -3.64 -2.93 -0.03
N MET A 77 -3.15 -2.22 0.99
CA MET A 77 -3.64 -0.87 1.32
C MET A 77 -3.44 0.11 0.15
N ASN A 78 -2.28 0.08 -0.50
CA ASN A 78 -1.99 0.92 -1.68
C ASN A 78 -2.86 0.56 -2.90
N ALA A 79 -3.32 -0.69 -3.00
CA ALA A 79 -4.21 -1.12 -4.08
C ALA A 79 -5.65 -0.59 -3.94
N LEU A 80 -6.14 -0.38 -2.70
CA LEU A 80 -7.52 0.06 -2.45
C LEU A 80 -7.92 1.32 -3.22
N PRO A 81 -7.17 2.44 -3.14
CA PRO A 81 -7.51 3.65 -3.91
C PRO A 81 -7.46 3.43 -5.42
N CYS A 82 -6.53 2.59 -5.91
CA CYS A 82 -6.46 2.25 -7.32
C CYS A 82 -7.70 1.48 -7.79
N ILE A 83 -8.15 0.49 -7.01
CA ILE A 83 -9.37 -0.28 -7.25
C ILE A 83 -10.58 0.66 -7.30
N TYR A 84 -10.71 1.55 -6.31
CA TYR A 84 -11.81 2.51 -6.28
C TYR A 84 -11.83 3.44 -7.49
N ILE A 85 -10.68 4.02 -7.84
CA ILE A 85 -10.57 4.90 -9.01
C ILE A 85 -10.95 4.14 -10.29
N ALA A 86 -10.47 2.93 -10.47
CA ALA A 86 -10.77 2.10 -11.62
C ALA A 86 -12.30 1.82 -11.74
N LYS A 87 -12.97 1.51 -10.62
CA LYS A 87 -14.44 1.37 -10.58
C LYS A 87 -15.14 2.71 -10.87
N ALA A 88 -14.67 3.80 -10.33
CA ALA A 88 -15.21 5.13 -10.60
C ALA A 88 -15.06 5.54 -12.08
N CYS A 89 -14.05 5.02 -12.75
CA CYS A 89 -13.86 5.14 -14.20
C CYS A 89 -14.65 4.09 -15.01
N HIS A 90 -15.55 3.34 -14.39
CA HIS A 90 -16.39 2.32 -15.01
C HIS A 90 -15.63 1.15 -15.67
N LEU A 91 -14.42 0.83 -15.20
CA LEU A 91 -13.72 -0.36 -15.65
C LEU A 91 -14.47 -1.61 -15.14
N LYS A 92 -14.50 -2.65 -15.99
CA LYS A 92 -15.06 -3.96 -15.60
C LYS A 92 -14.17 -4.59 -14.52
N GLU A 93 -14.78 -5.29 -13.58
CA GLU A 93 -14.10 -5.96 -12.48
C GLU A 93 -12.98 -6.90 -12.96
N ASP A 94 -13.25 -7.72 -13.97
CA ASP A 94 -12.24 -8.60 -14.58
C ASP A 94 -11.00 -7.83 -15.06
N SER A 95 -11.20 -6.63 -15.60
CA SER A 95 -10.08 -5.80 -16.07
C SER A 95 -9.26 -5.25 -14.91
N ILE A 96 -9.91 -4.89 -13.80
CA ILE A 96 -9.26 -4.42 -12.57
C ILE A 96 -8.43 -5.57 -11.97
N LEU A 97 -9.05 -6.74 -11.80
CA LEU A 97 -8.39 -7.92 -11.24
C LEU A 97 -7.21 -8.39 -12.09
N ASN A 98 -7.38 -8.42 -13.42
CA ASN A 98 -6.29 -8.76 -14.33
C ASN A 98 -5.14 -7.75 -14.29
N GLY A 99 -5.43 -6.45 -14.16
CA GLY A 99 -4.41 -5.41 -14.02
C GLY A 99 -3.57 -5.61 -12.76
N LEU A 100 -4.21 -5.89 -11.63
CA LEU A 100 -3.53 -6.13 -10.34
C LEU A 100 -2.70 -7.43 -10.35
N LYS A 101 -3.24 -8.49 -10.94
CA LYS A 101 -2.54 -9.77 -11.09
C LYS A 101 -1.31 -9.69 -11.99
N ASN A 102 -1.34 -8.83 -13.00
CA ASN A 102 -0.23 -8.63 -13.94
C ASN A 102 0.60 -7.37 -13.63
N LEU A 103 0.49 -6.83 -12.42
CA LEU A 103 1.24 -5.66 -12.01
C LEU A 103 2.75 -5.92 -12.11
N GLU A 104 3.45 -5.02 -12.78
CA GLU A 104 4.89 -4.98 -12.76
C GLU A 104 5.36 -3.95 -11.73
N MET A 105 5.93 -4.44 -10.64
CA MET A 105 6.45 -3.57 -9.58
C MET A 105 7.64 -2.76 -10.10
N THR A 106 7.70 -1.51 -9.67
CA THR A 106 8.89 -0.67 -9.89
C THR A 106 10.10 -1.32 -9.23
N LYS A 107 11.23 -1.37 -9.93
CA LYS A 107 12.48 -1.89 -9.38
C LYS A 107 12.83 -1.20 -8.06
N MET A 108 13.47 -1.92 -7.16
CA MET A 108 13.90 -1.42 -5.85
C MET A 108 12.73 -1.00 -4.92
N ARG A 109 11.52 -1.51 -5.16
CA ARG A 109 10.30 -1.29 -4.35
C ARG A 109 9.74 -2.65 -3.93
N THR A 110 10.18 -3.16 -2.78
CA THR A 110 9.77 -4.44 -2.20
C THR A 110 9.79 -5.59 -3.24
N GLN A 111 10.82 -5.57 -4.10
CA GLN A 111 10.97 -6.52 -5.21
C GLN A 111 11.58 -7.82 -4.70
N LEU A 112 10.87 -8.95 -4.84
CA LEU A 112 11.40 -10.27 -4.49
C LEU A 112 12.20 -10.86 -5.66
N ILE A 113 13.51 -11.01 -5.46
CA ILE A 113 14.46 -11.48 -6.47
C ILE A 113 14.98 -12.87 -6.08
N PRO A 114 14.73 -13.93 -6.86
CA PRO A 114 15.25 -15.25 -6.56
C PRO A 114 16.76 -15.34 -6.85
N VAL A 115 17.54 -15.88 -5.90
CA VAL A 115 18.99 -16.12 -6.05
C VAL A 115 19.35 -17.52 -5.50
N LYS A 116 19.75 -18.43 -6.35
CA LYS A 116 20.10 -19.84 -5.97
C LYS A 116 19.12 -20.43 -4.93
N ASN A 117 19.54 -20.49 -3.67
CA ASN A 117 18.78 -21.07 -2.54
C ASN A 117 18.21 -20.00 -1.59
N ALA A 118 18.08 -18.78 -2.04
CA ALA A 118 17.61 -17.64 -1.25
C ALA A 118 16.76 -16.69 -2.09
N TYR A 119 16.19 -15.70 -1.42
CA TYR A 119 15.53 -14.57 -2.04
C TYR A 119 16.14 -13.28 -1.49
N ILE A 120 16.21 -12.26 -2.33
CA ILE A 120 16.53 -10.89 -1.94
C ILE A 120 15.24 -10.10 -2.03
N LEU A 121 14.80 -9.49 -0.92
CA LEU A 121 13.75 -8.49 -0.92
C LEU A 121 14.43 -7.12 -1.09
N ASP A 122 14.36 -6.58 -2.31
CA ASP A 122 15.00 -5.30 -2.65
C ASP A 122 14.01 -4.15 -2.47
N ASP A 123 14.28 -3.30 -1.49
CA ASP A 123 13.52 -2.07 -1.19
C ASP A 123 14.46 -0.85 -1.07
N THR A 124 15.46 -0.78 -1.94
CA THR A 124 16.56 0.18 -1.83
C THR A 124 16.32 1.54 -2.50
N TYR A 125 15.13 1.82 -3.04
CA TYR A 125 14.87 3.07 -3.76
C TYR A 125 14.93 4.30 -2.86
N LYS A 126 14.20 4.32 -1.77
CA LYS A 126 14.20 5.36 -0.72
C LYS A 126 13.58 4.79 0.53
N SER A 127 14.15 5.12 1.69
CA SER A 127 13.66 4.65 2.98
C SER A 127 13.29 5.80 3.90
N ASN A 128 12.27 5.58 4.73
CA ASN A 128 11.91 6.35 5.90
C ASN A 128 11.52 5.36 7.01
N PRO A 129 11.33 5.79 8.27
CA PRO A 129 11.05 4.87 9.38
C PRO A 129 9.88 3.92 9.12
N GLU A 130 8.78 4.44 8.58
CA GLU A 130 7.57 3.65 8.29
C GLU A 130 7.80 2.62 7.18
N SER A 131 8.47 3.02 6.09
CA SER A 131 8.76 2.11 4.98
C SER A 131 9.82 1.07 5.35
N ALA A 132 10.83 1.43 6.16
CA ALA A 132 11.83 0.50 6.68
C ALA A 132 11.17 -0.57 7.55
N LYS A 133 10.29 -0.16 8.47
CA LYS A 133 9.51 -1.07 9.30
C LYS A 133 8.66 -2.00 8.43
N ALA A 134 7.90 -1.46 7.48
CA ALA A 134 7.05 -2.26 6.59
C ALA A 134 7.85 -3.28 5.77
N ALA A 135 9.06 -2.92 5.30
CA ALA A 135 9.94 -3.85 4.59
C ALA A 135 10.48 -4.96 5.50
N ILE A 136 10.81 -4.65 6.77
CA ILE A 136 11.23 -5.64 7.78
C ILE A 136 10.06 -6.57 8.11
N ASP A 137 8.87 -6.04 8.35
CA ASP A 137 7.66 -6.83 8.62
C ASP A 137 7.39 -7.79 7.44
N THR A 138 7.45 -7.30 6.20
CA THR A 138 7.32 -8.13 4.99
C THR A 138 8.40 -9.20 4.91
N LEU A 139 9.66 -8.88 5.24
CA LEU A 139 10.75 -9.86 5.27
C LEU A 139 10.45 -10.99 6.26
N MET A 140 9.88 -10.67 7.42
CA MET A 140 9.55 -11.65 8.47
C MET A 140 8.37 -12.55 8.12
N GLU A 141 7.45 -12.10 7.27
CA GLU A 141 6.31 -12.87 6.78
C GLU A 141 6.69 -13.89 5.70
N LEU A 142 7.81 -13.66 4.99
CA LEU A 142 8.29 -14.62 4.01
C LEU A 142 8.78 -15.91 4.67
N SER A 143 8.34 -17.05 4.14
CA SER A 143 8.75 -18.36 4.67
C SER A 143 10.22 -18.65 4.37
N ALA A 144 11.09 -18.56 5.40
CA ALA A 144 12.51 -18.87 5.29
C ALA A 144 13.06 -19.37 6.63
N ARG A 145 14.17 -20.15 6.56
CA ARG A 145 14.87 -20.63 7.77
C ARG A 145 15.65 -19.53 8.49
N LYS A 146 16.03 -18.48 7.77
CA LYS A 146 16.82 -17.37 8.28
C LYS A 146 16.46 -16.11 7.51
N HIS A 147 16.21 -15.04 8.24
CA HIS A 147 16.01 -13.70 7.71
C HIS A 147 17.24 -12.84 8.04
N ILE A 148 17.69 -12.04 7.09
CA ILE A 148 18.82 -11.13 7.23
C ILE A 148 18.39 -9.79 6.66
N ALA A 149 18.37 -8.74 7.48
CA ALA A 149 18.16 -7.37 7.04
C ALA A 149 19.51 -6.67 6.86
N ILE A 150 19.68 -5.96 5.76
CA ILE A 150 20.81 -5.07 5.48
C ILE A 150 20.22 -3.68 5.34
N LEU A 151 20.49 -2.82 6.31
CA LEU A 151 19.91 -1.48 6.37
C LEU A 151 21.04 -0.46 6.15
N SER A 152 20.69 0.66 5.54
CA SER A 152 21.54 1.84 5.39
C SER A 152 20.88 3.04 6.06
N ASP A 153 21.54 4.19 6.00
CA ASP A 153 21.01 5.42 6.57
C ASP A 153 19.72 5.84 5.84
N MET A 154 18.78 6.37 6.61
CA MET A 154 17.59 7.05 6.09
C MET A 154 17.89 8.55 5.95
N LEU A 155 17.68 9.09 4.77
CA LEU A 155 17.97 10.49 4.45
C LEU A 155 16.73 11.39 4.64
N ASP A 156 16.95 12.70 4.73
CA ASP A 156 15.90 13.73 4.77
C ASP A 156 15.00 13.69 6.02
N LEU A 157 15.49 13.18 7.16
CA LEU A 157 14.74 13.09 8.42
C LEU A 157 14.85 14.36 9.31
N GLY A 158 15.63 15.34 8.89
CA GLY A 158 15.79 16.62 9.61
C GLY A 158 16.42 16.46 10.99
N SER A 159 15.91 17.21 11.97
CA SER A 159 16.45 17.22 13.36
C SER A 159 16.24 15.90 14.10
N GLU A 160 15.28 15.10 13.71
CA GLU A 160 14.88 13.86 14.36
C GLU A 160 15.65 12.62 13.81
N GLU A 161 16.55 12.82 12.84
CA GLU A 161 17.26 11.75 12.13
C GLU A 161 17.86 10.71 13.08
N LYS A 162 18.56 11.18 14.11
CA LYS A 162 19.24 10.29 15.04
C LYS A 162 18.27 9.43 15.85
N GLN A 163 17.14 10.00 16.28
CA GLN A 163 16.12 9.27 17.04
C GLN A 163 15.42 8.24 16.14
N MET A 164 15.07 8.64 14.93
CA MET A 164 14.37 7.79 13.96
C MET A 164 15.19 6.60 13.44
N HIS A 165 16.52 6.62 13.63
CA HIS A 165 17.38 5.45 13.37
C HIS A 165 17.50 4.52 14.58
N TYR A 166 17.07 4.96 15.77
CA TYR A 166 17.10 4.13 16.99
C TYR A 166 15.76 3.42 17.25
N ASP A 167 14.66 4.00 16.79
CA ASP A 167 13.30 3.48 16.97
C ASP A 167 13.00 2.35 15.98
#